data_9e29d85e4b02d53527740f457f041109
#
_entry.id   9e29d85e4b02d53527740f457f041109
#
_cell.length_a   1.000
_cell.length_b   1.000
_cell.length_c   1.000
_cell.angle_alpha   90.00
_cell.angle_beta   90.00
_cell.angle_gamma   90.00
#
_symmetry.space_group_name_H-M   'P 1'
#
loop_
_entity.id
_entity.type
_entity.pdbx_description
1 polymer ?
#
loop_
_entity_poly.entity_id
_entity_poly.type
_entity_poly.pdbx_seq_one_letter_code
_entity_poly.pdbx_strand_id
1 'polypeptide(L)'
;MKQLIFCLVFLPITLIAQEYVDVFKFGYSYSDQAKFKDTNENTSINAFNAAVTLPIELSSKHVFLTGVDFSSHNLWLSPEYNQSTTIYNTIVKVGLATTFTEKWSTTLVLLPKIASDYKTISGDDFNFGIYAIAKLKKSEHFKFRFGLYASTELFGVFATPIIGAYYLSPHKRFEIDASLPITAAINYHFESVTVGFDYFAIGRSYNISQETSTPLYVDQRPIEASTYIQFGLAENSILLRTKVGFSSNTNEVYKQGDQLNYRISAFSFGDNRTQLNPDILGSIFLKFEAIYRIHFKKNNATSKI
;
A
#
# COMPACT_ATOMS: atom_id res chain seq x y z
N MET A 1 -23.05 32.56 21.05
CA MET A 1 -21.88 31.85 20.53
C MET A 1 -21.51 30.74 21.52
N LYS A 2 -21.90 29.48 21.26
CA LYS A 2 -21.56 28.33 22.11
C LYS A 2 -20.31 27.68 21.54
N GLN A 3 -19.21 27.75 22.26
CA GLN A 3 -17.98 27.04 21.97
C GLN A 3 -18.20 25.55 22.24
N LEU A 4 -18.13 24.73 21.19
CA LEU A 4 -18.11 23.26 21.29
C LEU A 4 -16.66 22.88 21.66
N ILE A 5 -16.41 22.63 22.94
CA ILE A 5 -15.16 22.06 23.43
C ILE A 5 -15.22 20.56 23.09
N PHE A 6 -14.45 20.15 22.09
CA PHE A 6 -14.22 18.76 21.76
C PHE A 6 -13.24 18.17 22.77
N CYS A 7 -13.75 17.61 23.86
CA CYS A 7 -12.95 16.83 24.81
C CYS A 7 -12.53 15.52 24.13
N LEU A 8 -11.29 15.48 23.62
CA LEU A 8 -10.62 14.24 23.24
C LEU A 8 -10.30 13.46 24.52
N VAL A 9 -11.14 12.47 24.85
CA VAL A 9 -10.90 11.56 25.98
C VAL A 9 -9.72 10.66 25.60
N PHE A 10 -8.54 10.95 26.17
CA PHE A 10 -7.39 10.07 26.13
C PHE A 10 -7.63 8.87 27.05
N LEU A 11 -8.12 7.76 26.53
CA LEU A 11 -8.09 6.47 27.23
C LEU A 11 -6.68 5.86 27.14
N PRO A 12 -6.17 5.22 28.20
CA PRO A 12 -4.83 4.63 28.19
C PRO A 12 -4.81 3.41 27.27
N ILE A 13 -4.04 3.51 26.19
CA ILE A 13 -3.84 2.45 25.20
C ILE A 13 -2.80 1.48 25.74
N THR A 14 -3.23 0.35 26.28
CA THR A 14 -2.35 -0.77 26.63
C THR A 14 -2.40 -1.83 25.52
N LEU A 15 -1.23 -2.25 25.04
CA LEU A 15 -1.02 -3.45 24.21
C LEU A 15 -1.33 -3.35 22.69
N ILE A 16 -0.75 -2.39 22.01
CA ILE A 16 -0.48 -2.58 20.58
C ILE A 16 1.00 -2.97 20.46
N ALA A 17 1.26 -4.13 19.83
CA ALA A 17 2.63 -4.66 19.64
C ALA A 17 3.47 -3.82 18.65
N GLN A 18 2.91 -2.78 18.09
CA GLN A 18 3.55 -1.74 17.29
C GLN A 18 3.58 -0.46 18.12
N GLU A 19 4.74 0.15 18.24
CA GLU A 19 4.89 1.38 19.08
C GLU A 19 4.25 2.61 18.41
N TYR A 20 3.81 2.50 17.15
CA TYR A 20 3.21 3.59 16.38
C TYR A 20 2.22 3.12 15.32
N VAL A 21 1.38 4.03 14.85
CA VAL A 21 0.54 3.88 13.65
C VAL A 21 0.68 5.12 12.77
N ASP A 22 0.90 4.92 11.49
CA ASP A 22 0.85 5.97 10.48
C ASP A 22 -0.62 6.26 10.17
N VAL A 23 -1.15 7.35 10.72
CA VAL A 23 -2.56 7.72 10.61
C VAL A 23 -2.86 8.34 9.26
N PHE A 24 -1.95 9.16 8.76
CA PHE A 24 -2.06 9.78 7.45
C PHE A 24 -0.76 9.60 6.68
N LYS A 25 -0.89 9.25 5.41
CA LYS A 25 0.23 9.19 4.45
C LYS A 25 -0.18 9.92 3.18
N PHE A 26 0.71 10.72 2.68
CA PHE A 26 0.60 11.41 1.40
C PHE A 26 1.86 11.11 0.60
N GLY A 27 1.74 10.90 -0.70
CA GLY A 27 2.88 10.71 -1.58
C GLY A 27 2.60 11.22 -2.98
N TYR A 28 3.63 11.76 -3.59
CA TYR A 28 3.64 12.13 -5.00
C TYR A 28 4.92 11.61 -5.64
N SER A 29 4.80 10.90 -6.75
CA SER A 29 5.93 10.41 -7.51
C SER A 29 5.86 10.83 -8.97
N TYR A 30 7.05 11.04 -9.53
CA TYR A 30 7.25 11.37 -10.92
C TYR A 30 8.34 10.49 -11.50
N SER A 31 8.06 9.92 -12.66
CA SER A 31 9.02 9.20 -13.49
C SER A 31 8.97 9.78 -14.89
N ASP A 32 10.11 10.19 -15.38
CA ASP A 32 10.25 10.68 -16.74
C ASP A 32 10.84 9.59 -17.64
N GLN A 33 10.47 9.63 -18.93
CA GLN A 33 11.05 8.79 -19.97
C GLN A 33 10.93 7.26 -19.74
N ALA A 34 9.81 6.78 -19.23
CA ALA A 34 9.48 5.38 -19.31
C ALA A 34 9.24 4.99 -20.78
N LYS A 35 10.14 4.21 -21.36
CA LYS A 35 10.12 3.90 -22.81
C LYS A 35 9.10 2.81 -23.10
N PHE A 36 8.43 2.95 -24.24
CA PHE A 36 7.69 1.82 -24.82
C PHE A 36 8.68 0.86 -25.51
N LYS A 37 8.48 -0.42 -25.28
CA LYS A 37 9.30 -1.46 -25.89
C LYS A 37 9.18 -1.42 -27.41
N ASP A 38 10.30 -1.62 -28.09
CA ASP A 38 10.40 -1.67 -29.58
C ASP A 38 9.98 -0.37 -30.28
N THR A 39 9.95 0.76 -29.57
CA THR A 39 9.68 2.10 -30.12
C THR A 39 10.70 3.13 -29.63
N ASN A 40 10.68 4.33 -30.23
CA ASN A 40 11.45 5.47 -29.75
C ASN A 40 10.62 6.40 -28.83
N GLU A 41 9.35 6.06 -28.61
CA GLU A 41 8.42 6.85 -27.84
C GLU A 41 8.56 6.52 -26.34
N ASN A 42 8.19 7.49 -25.51
CA ASN A 42 8.19 7.34 -24.06
C ASN A 42 6.95 7.97 -23.43
N THR A 43 6.70 7.62 -22.19
CA THR A 43 5.66 8.23 -21.35
C THR A 43 6.27 8.74 -20.06
N SER A 44 5.76 9.84 -19.54
CA SER A 44 5.95 10.24 -18.15
C SER A 44 4.86 9.59 -17.28
N ILE A 45 5.21 9.20 -16.07
CA ILE A 45 4.27 8.60 -15.11
C ILE A 45 4.22 9.52 -13.89
N ASN A 46 3.03 10.07 -13.63
CA ASN A 46 2.73 10.83 -12.43
C ASN A 46 1.85 9.98 -11.53
N ALA A 47 2.24 9.77 -10.29
CA ALA A 47 1.41 9.06 -9.35
C ALA A 47 1.24 9.84 -8.04
N PHE A 48 0.03 9.82 -7.54
CA PHE A 48 -0.38 10.43 -6.29
C PHE A 48 -1.00 9.35 -5.40
N ASN A 49 -0.72 9.40 -4.11
CA ASN A 49 -1.38 8.55 -3.14
C ASN A 49 -1.67 9.30 -1.83
N ALA A 50 -2.82 9.03 -1.26
CA ALA A 50 -3.20 9.50 0.06
C ALA A 50 -3.87 8.35 0.82
N ALA A 51 -3.51 8.17 2.08
CA ALA A 51 -4.06 7.11 2.92
C ALA A 51 -4.36 7.62 4.32
N VAL A 52 -5.53 7.26 4.83
CA VAL A 52 -5.90 7.46 6.23
C VAL A 52 -6.13 6.09 6.85
N THR A 53 -5.62 5.86 8.05
CA THR A 53 -5.88 4.66 8.84
C THR A 53 -6.14 5.05 10.29
N LEU A 54 -7.32 4.74 10.79
CA LEU A 54 -7.75 5.07 12.14
C LEU A 54 -7.90 3.78 12.94
N PRO A 55 -7.03 3.53 13.92
CA PRO A 55 -7.22 2.48 14.90
C PRO A 55 -8.15 3.00 16.00
N ILE A 56 -9.27 2.29 16.23
CA ILE A 56 -10.26 2.59 17.28
C ILE A 56 -10.20 1.45 18.28
N GLU A 57 -9.76 1.72 19.49
CA GLU A 57 -9.71 0.72 20.55
C GLU A 57 -11.14 0.37 21.01
N LEU A 58 -11.54 -0.89 20.85
CA LEU A 58 -12.82 -1.41 21.35
C LEU A 58 -12.65 -2.04 22.73
N SER A 59 -11.49 -2.60 23.01
CA SER A 59 -11.10 -3.19 24.30
C SER A 59 -9.58 -3.38 24.35
N SER A 60 -9.05 -3.80 25.48
CA SER A 60 -7.62 -4.14 25.64
C SER A 60 -7.12 -5.23 24.66
N LYS A 61 -8.01 -5.98 24.02
CA LYS A 61 -7.67 -7.06 23.08
C LYS A 61 -8.11 -6.80 21.65
N HIS A 62 -9.01 -5.86 21.42
CA HIS A 62 -9.64 -5.64 20.11
C HIS A 62 -9.50 -4.20 19.68
N VAL A 63 -8.96 -3.99 18.48
CA VAL A 63 -8.85 -2.68 17.84
C VAL A 63 -9.56 -2.77 16.49
N PHE A 64 -10.57 -1.92 16.30
CA PHE A 64 -11.22 -1.73 15.01
C PHE A 64 -10.35 -0.84 14.13
N LEU A 65 -10.12 -1.28 12.91
CA LEU A 65 -9.34 -0.57 11.91
C LEU A 65 -10.26 -0.06 10.81
N THR A 66 -10.26 1.24 10.60
CA THR A 66 -10.99 1.85 9.49
C THR A 66 -10.12 2.85 8.76
N GLY A 67 -10.50 3.20 7.53
CA GLY A 67 -9.74 4.18 6.76
C GLY A 67 -10.05 4.13 5.28
N VAL A 68 -9.34 4.97 4.55
CA VAL A 68 -9.45 5.07 3.09
C VAL A 68 -8.05 5.22 2.51
N ASP A 69 -7.77 4.50 1.42
CA ASP A 69 -6.62 4.71 0.57
C ASP A 69 -7.11 5.20 -0.79
N PHE A 70 -6.50 6.26 -1.28
CA PHE A 70 -6.71 6.78 -2.61
C PHE A 70 -5.40 6.81 -3.36
N SER A 71 -5.43 6.42 -4.63
CA SER A 71 -4.28 6.59 -5.53
C SER A 71 -4.73 6.96 -6.93
N SER A 72 -3.90 7.72 -7.63
CA SER A 72 -4.06 8.00 -9.04
C SER A 72 -2.74 7.83 -9.77
N HIS A 73 -2.80 7.34 -11.02
CA HIS A 73 -1.66 7.20 -11.90
C HIS A 73 -2.04 7.81 -13.25
N ASN A 74 -1.28 8.80 -13.71
CA ASN A 74 -1.44 9.42 -15.01
C ASN A 74 -0.27 9.02 -15.90
N LEU A 75 -0.56 8.41 -17.05
CA LEU A 75 0.44 7.93 -18.01
C LEU A 75 -0.18 7.75 -19.41
N TRP A 76 0.64 7.68 -20.42
CA TRP A 76 0.22 7.13 -21.72
C TRP A 76 0.33 5.62 -21.65
N LEU A 77 -0.73 4.95 -22.08
CA LEU A 77 -0.78 3.49 -22.15
C LEU A 77 -0.28 2.95 -23.48
N SER A 78 -0.32 3.77 -24.55
CA SER A 78 0.21 3.46 -25.87
C SER A 78 0.63 4.73 -26.59
N PRO A 79 1.68 4.70 -27.43
CA PRO A 79 2.04 5.81 -28.32
C PRO A 79 0.95 6.19 -29.32
N GLU A 80 0.07 5.24 -29.65
CA GLU A 80 -1.05 5.47 -30.57
C GLU A 80 -2.17 6.30 -29.96
N TYR A 81 -2.20 6.44 -28.64
CA TYR A 81 -3.20 7.26 -27.96
C TYR A 81 -2.70 8.70 -27.87
N ASN A 82 -3.42 9.65 -28.43
CA ASN A 82 -3.05 11.06 -28.43
C ASN A 82 -3.22 11.76 -27.08
N GLN A 83 -3.54 11.04 -26.02
CA GLN A 83 -3.77 11.57 -24.67
C GLN A 83 -3.37 10.59 -23.58
N SER A 84 -2.97 11.15 -22.44
CA SER A 84 -2.71 10.35 -21.24
C SER A 84 -4.01 9.81 -20.64
N THR A 85 -3.90 8.67 -19.99
CA THR A 85 -4.99 8.08 -19.20
C THR A 85 -4.67 8.25 -17.72
N THR A 86 -5.66 8.69 -16.93
CA THR A 86 -5.54 8.69 -15.47
C THR A 86 -6.40 7.57 -14.92
N ILE A 87 -5.78 6.66 -14.19
CA ILE A 87 -6.45 5.57 -13.48
C ILE A 87 -6.44 5.85 -11.98
N TYR A 88 -7.56 5.59 -11.34
CA TYR A 88 -7.81 5.87 -9.92
C TYR A 88 -8.16 4.60 -9.17
N ASN A 89 -7.79 4.55 -7.90
CA ASN A 89 -8.19 3.48 -7.00
C ASN A 89 -8.54 4.07 -5.63
N THR A 90 -9.75 3.80 -5.16
CA THR A 90 -10.23 4.14 -3.83
C THR A 90 -10.55 2.86 -3.08
N ILE A 91 -9.86 2.61 -1.97
CA ILE A 91 -10.05 1.43 -1.11
C ILE A 91 -10.58 1.90 0.25
N VAL A 92 -11.69 1.34 0.69
CA VAL A 92 -12.15 1.49 2.08
C VAL A 92 -11.58 0.35 2.91
N LYS A 93 -11.07 0.65 4.09
CA LYS A 93 -10.55 -0.34 5.05
C LYS A 93 -11.56 -0.55 6.17
N VAL A 94 -11.96 -1.80 6.40
CA VAL A 94 -12.82 -2.19 7.53
C VAL A 94 -12.24 -3.46 8.14
N GLY A 95 -11.71 -3.37 9.35
CA GLY A 95 -10.97 -4.50 9.90
C GLY A 95 -10.97 -4.58 11.41
N LEU A 96 -10.43 -5.68 11.90
CA LEU A 96 -10.27 -5.97 13.31
C LEU A 96 -8.87 -6.54 13.57
N ALA A 97 -8.15 -5.92 14.49
CA ALA A 97 -6.95 -6.47 15.07
C ALA A 97 -7.28 -7.05 16.45
N THR A 98 -6.89 -8.32 16.68
CA THR A 98 -7.19 -9.04 17.92
C THR A 98 -5.91 -9.59 18.52
N THR A 99 -5.69 -9.34 19.80
CA THR A 99 -4.61 -9.92 20.60
C THR A 99 -5.17 -11.07 21.43
N PHE A 100 -4.78 -12.30 21.08
CA PHE A 100 -5.24 -13.51 21.78
C PHE A 100 -4.40 -13.80 23.03
N THR A 101 -3.10 -13.66 22.89
CA THR A 101 -2.12 -13.86 23.97
C THR A 101 -1.03 -12.79 23.87
N GLU A 102 -0.12 -12.75 24.84
CA GLU A 102 1.07 -11.87 24.78
C GLU A 102 1.95 -12.10 23.53
N LYS A 103 1.86 -13.31 22.96
CA LYS A 103 2.67 -13.71 21.80
C LYS A 103 1.91 -13.68 20.48
N TRP A 104 0.59 -13.92 20.48
CA TRP A 104 -0.20 -14.08 19.25
C TRP A 104 -1.23 -12.97 19.08
N SER A 105 -1.21 -12.35 17.93
CA SER A 105 -2.24 -11.44 17.46
C SER A 105 -2.57 -11.67 16.00
N THR A 106 -3.78 -11.28 15.59
CA THR A 106 -4.21 -11.31 14.20
C THR A 106 -4.73 -9.96 13.77
N THR A 107 -4.70 -9.71 12.49
CA THR A 107 -5.35 -8.57 11.85
C THR A 107 -6.09 -9.06 10.62
N LEU A 108 -7.38 -8.80 10.55
CA LEU A 108 -8.23 -9.08 9.40
C LEU A 108 -8.80 -7.77 8.90
N VAL A 109 -8.66 -7.48 7.61
CA VAL A 109 -9.17 -6.26 6.98
C VAL A 109 -9.88 -6.61 5.68
N LEU A 110 -11.11 -6.16 5.54
CA LEU A 110 -11.88 -6.15 4.31
C LEU A 110 -11.56 -4.88 3.54
N LEU A 111 -11.42 -4.99 2.22
CA LEU A 111 -10.91 -3.95 1.33
C LEU A 111 -11.83 -3.79 0.11
N PRO A 112 -13.12 -3.37 0.29
CA PRO A 112 -13.91 -2.97 -0.86
C PRO A 112 -13.23 -1.80 -1.56
N LYS A 113 -13.18 -1.85 -2.91
CA LYS A 113 -12.50 -0.84 -3.71
C LYS A 113 -13.25 -0.51 -4.99
N ILE A 114 -13.03 0.72 -5.47
CA ILE A 114 -13.40 1.19 -6.80
C ILE A 114 -12.10 1.50 -7.53
N ALA A 115 -11.91 0.89 -8.71
CA ALA A 115 -10.69 1.04 -9.50
C ALA A 115 -11.03 1.23 -10.98
N SER A 116 -10.91 2.48 -11.47
CA SER A 116 -11.21 2.84 -12.86
C SER A 116 -10.61 4.18 -13.27
N ASP A 117 -10.94 4.68 -14.45
CA ASP A 117 -10.63 6.05 -14.89
C ASP A 117 -11.64 7.10 -14.38
N TYR A 118 -12.65 6.70 -13.62
CA TYR A 118 -13.73 7.51 -13.02
C TYR A 118 -14.55 8.35 -14.03
N LYS A 119 -14.45 8.08 -15.33
CA LYS A 119 -15.27 8.76 -16.33
C LYS A 119 -16.72 8.31 -16.27
N THR A 120 -16.94 7.00 -16.15
CA THR A 120 -18.27 6.39 -16.01
C THR A 120 -18.16 5.27 -15.00
N ILE A 121 -18.92 5.35 -13.91
CA ILE A 121 -18.89 4.31 -12.87
C ILE A 121 -19.89 3.21 -13.23
N SER A 122 -19.42 1.98 -13.27
CA SER A 122 -20.16 0.76 -13.57
C SER A 122 -19.93 -0.32 -12.52
N GLY A 123 -20.62 -1.46 -12.65
CA GLY A 123 -20.39 -2.61 -11.77
C GLY A 123 -18.97 -3.17 -11.84
N ASP A 124 -18.31 -3.01 -12.98
CA ASP A 124 -16.97 -3.53 -13.23
C ASP A 124 -15.86 -2.74 -12.54
N ASP A 125 -16.18 -1.54 -12.02
CA ASP A 125 -15.24 -0.75 -11.24
C ASP A 125 -15.07 -1.27 -9.82
N PHE A 126 -16.07 -2.05 -9.33
CA PHE A 126 -16.11 -2.53 -7.96
C PHE A 126 -15.39 -3.87 -7.82
N ASN A 127 -14.42 -3.90 -6.94
CA ASN A 127 -13.64 -5.07 -6.59
C ASN A 127 -13.60 -5.22 -5.07
N PHE A 128 -13.28 -6.42 -4.60
CA PHE A 128 -13.24 -6.72 -3.18
C PHE A 128 -11.94 -7.41 -2.82
N GLY A 129 -11.28 -6.92 -1.79
CA GLY A 129 -10.07 -7.50 -1.24
C GLY A 129 -10.21 -7.92 0.21
N ILE A 130 -9.34 -8.83 0.63
CA ILE A 130 -9.18 -9.25 2.02
C ILE A 130 -7.68 -9.33 2.35
N TYR A 131 -7.32 -8.84 3.53
CA TYR A 131 -5.97 -8.94 4.08
C TYR A 131 -6.06 -9.57 5.47
N ALA A 132 -5.38 -10.70 5.65
CA ALA A 132 -5.36 -11.44 6.90
C ALA A 132 -3.93 -11.74 7.31
N ILE A 133 -3.51 -11.32 8.52
CA ILE A 133 -2.17 -11.53 9.07
C ILE A 133 -2.26 -12.07 10.48
N ALA A 134 -1.51 -13.13 10.75
CA ALA A 134 -1.16 -13.59 12.09
C ALA A 134 0.26 -13.13 12.42
N LYS A 135 0.46 -12.59 13.63
CA LYS A 135 1.74 -12.12 14.15
C LYS A 135 2.14 -12.96 15.36
N LEU A 136 3.38 -13.46 15.35
CA LEU A 136 3.99 -14.17 16.47
C LEU A 136 5.13 -13.34 17.04
N LYS A 137 4.93 -12.76 18.21
CA LYS A 137 5.94 -12.02 18.97
C LYS A 137 6.89 -13.01 19.65
N LYS A 138 8.15 -13.03 19.25
CA LYS A 138 9.21 -13.83 19.88
C LYS A 138 9.92 -13.05 20.98
N SER A 139 10.09 -11.74 20.78
CA SER A 139 10.66 -10.81 21.76
C SER A 139 10.10 -9.39 21.51
N GLU A 140 10.50 -8.41 22.33
CA GLU A 140 10.20 -6.98 22.06
C GLU A 140 10.81 -6.50 20.74
N HIS A 141 11.88 -7.16 20.29
CA HIS A 141 12.65 -6.77 19.11
C HIS A 141 12.34 -7.60 17.87
N PHE A 142 11.61 -8.71 18.00
CA PHE A 142 11.43 -9.64 16.88
C PHE A 142 10.03 -10.24 16.83
N LYS A 143 9.37 -10.11 15.65
CA LYS A 143 8.03 -10.64 15.39
C LYS A 143 8.00 -11.29 14.02
N PHE A 144 7.43 -12.49 13.91
CA PHE A 144 7.07 -13.12 12.64
C PHE A 144 5.68 -12.69 12.19
N ARG A 145 5.45 -12.76 10.87
CA ARG A 145 4.16 -12.50 10.21
C ARG A 145 3.87 -13.59 9.20
N PHE A 146 2.64 -14.08 9.22
CA PHE A 146 2.12 -15.06 8.27
C PHE A 146 0.73 -14.64 7.86
N GLY A 147 0.42 -14.72 6.57
CA GLY A 147 -0.88 -14.28 6.14
C GLY A 147 -1.18 -14.49 4.68
N LEU A 148 -2.25 -13.84 4.26
CA LEU A 148 -2.77 -13.86 2.90
C LEU A 148 -3.34 -12.49 2.54
N TYR A 149 -3.08 -12.04 1.34
CA TYR A 149 -3.88 -11.05 0.65
C TYR A 149 -4.58 -11.74 -0.52
N ALA A 150 -5.87 -11.46 -0.71
CA ALA A 150 -6.61 -11.89 -1.88
C ALA A 150 -7.55 -10.79 -2.35
N SER A 151 -7.81 -10.71 -3.65
CA SER A 151 -8.76 -9.76 -4.22
C SER A 151 -9.41 -10.31 -5.50
N THR A 152 -10.61 -9.83 -5.77
CA THR A 152 -11.20 -9.93 -7.09
C THR A 152 -10.62 -8.81 -7.96
N GLU A 153 -10.32 -9.13 -9.22
CA GLU A 153 -9.78 -8.20 -10.20
C GLU A 153 -10.47 -8.44 -11.54
N LEU A 154 -10.40 -7.49 -12.47
CA LEU A 154 -10.97 -7.68 -13.82
C LEU A 154 -10.29 -8.83 -14.58
N PHE A 155 -9.03 -9.08 -14.27
CA PHE A 155 -8.31 -10.23 -14.83
C PHE A 155 -8.63 -11.57 -14.13
N GLY A 156 -9.46 -11.62 -13.11
CA GLY A 156 -9.78 -12.81 -12.33
C GLY A 156 -9.37 -12.69 -10.85
N VAL A 157 -9.24 -13.83 -10.17
CA VAL A 157 -8.86 -13.85 -8.74
C VAL A 157 -7.35 -13.69 -8.58
N PHE A 158 -6.95 -12.77 -7.72
CA PHE A 158 -5.58 -12.59 -7.26
C PHE A 158 -5.44 -13.01 -5.80
N ALA A 159 -4.42 -13.79 -5.50
CA ALA A 159 -4.07 -14.16 -4.13
C ALA A 159 -2.54 -14.13 -3.95
N THR A 160 -2.07 -13.76 -2.76
CA THR A 160 -0.65 -13.86 -2.43
C THR A 160 -0.48 -14.22 -0.97
N PRO A 161 0.19 -15.36 -0.68
CA PRO A 161 0.60 -15.68 0.68
C PRO A 161 1.63 -14.65 1.16
N ILE A 162 1.59 -14.33 2.43
CA ILE A 162 2.47 -13.35 3.07
C ILE A 162 3.30 -14.06 4.12
N ILE A 163 4.63 -13.91 3.99
CA ILE A 163 5.59 -14.34 5.01
C ILE A 163 6.47 -13.14 5.32
N GLY A 164 6.64 -12.84 6.60
CA GLY A 164 7.40 -11.65 6.96
C GLY A 164 7.93 -11.67 8.38
N ALA A 165 8.69 -10.63 8.66
CA ALA A 165 9.24 -10.38 9.98
C ALA A 165 9.35 -8.88 10.25
N TYR A 166 9.28 -8.53 11.51
CA TYR A 166 9.70 -7.25 12.04
C TYR A 166 10.88 -7.47 12.98
N TYR A 167 11.95 -6.74 12.76
CA TYR A 167 13.12 -6.73 13.63
C TYR A 167 13.55 -5.30 13.91
N LEU A 168 13.79 -5.00 15.19
CA LEU A 168 14.39 -3.74 15.64
C LEU A 168 15.59 -4.07 16.52
N SER A 169 16.76 -3.56 16.18
CA SER A 169 17.97 -3.78 16.98
C SER A 169 17.82 -3.25 18.42
N PRO A 170 18.54 -3.82 19.40
CA PRO A 170 18.47 -3.38 20.79
C PRO A 170 18.73 -1.88 20.98
N HIS A 171 19.60 -1.29 20.18
CA HIS A 171 19.89 0.14 20.18
C HIS A 171 18.91 0.97 19.35
N LYS A 172 17.83 0.36 18.80
CA LYS A 172 16.77 0.98 17.99
C LYS A 172 17.28 1.70 16.73
N ARG A 173 18.49 1.39 16.28
CA ARG A 173 19.08 2.05 15.10
C ARG A 173 18.83 1.28 13.81
N PHE A 174 18.78 -0.03 13.84
CA PHE A 174 18.56 -0.87 12.67
C PHE A 174 17.20 -1.52 12.75
N GLU A 175 16.38 -1.37 11.71
CA GLU A 175 15.03 -1.90 11.63
C GLU A 175 14.81 -2.61 10.30
N ILE A 176 14.16 -3.77 10.35
CA ILE A 176 13.61 -4.48 9.19
C ILE A 176 12.13 -4.64 9.41
N ASP A 177 11.33 -4.24 8.43
CA ASP A 177 9.88 -4.48 8.36
C ASP A 177 9.54 -5.11 7.03
N ALA A 178 9.25 -6.40 7.00
CA ALA A 178 8.97 -7.14 5.79
C ALA A 178 7.65 -7.91 5.87
N SER A 179 6.91 -7.90 4.77
CA SER A 179 5.71 -8.70 4.50
C SER A 179 5.75 -9.10 3.03
N LEU A 180 6.65 -10.05 2.72
CA LEU A 180 6.91 -10.49 1.35
C LEU A 180 5.75 -11.36 0.82
N PRO A 181 5.45 -11.25 -0.48
CA PRO A 181 6.14 -10.49 -1.52
C PRO A 181 5.63 -9.04 -1.70
N ILE A 182 4.78 -8.51 -0.82
CA ILE A 182 4.09 -7.23 -1.03
C ILE A 182 4.98 -6.05 -0.67
N THR A 183 5.58 -6.06 0.52
CA THR A 183 6.40 -4.94 1.02
C THR A 183 7.61 -5.42 1.81
N ALA A 184 8.68 -4.63 1.74
CA ALA A 184 9.80 -4.73 2.66
C ALA A 184 10.43 -3.35 2.85
N ALA A 185 10.95 -3.09 4.06
CA ALA A 185 11.74 -1.91 4.35
C ALA A 185 12.91 -2.26 5.26
N ILE A 186 14.06 -1.67 5.00
CA ILE A 186 15.27 -1.74 5.83
C ILE A 186 15.65 -0.31 6.18
N ASN A 187 15.76 -0.02 7.46
CA ASN A 187 15.98 1.32 7.98
C ASN A 187 17.22 1.40 8.86
N TYR A 188 17.94 2.49 8.76
CA TYR A 188 18.92 2.88 9.74
C TYR A 188 18.55 4.26 10.30
N HIS A 189 18.27 4.29 11.61
CA HIS A 189 17.81 5.46 12.33
C HIS A 189 18.99 6.19 12.97
N PHE A 190 19.16 7.45 12.62
CA PHE A 190 19.91 8.45 13.38
C PHE A 190 18.93 9.16 14.33
N GLU A 191 19.31 10.25 14.94
CA GLU A 191 18.43 10.94 15.89
C GLU A 191 17.13 11.46 15.25
N SER A 192 17.25 12.30 14.24
CA SER A 192 16.11 12.90 13.52
C SER A 192 16.05 12.51 12.04
N VAL A 193 17.00 11.70 11.58
CA VAL A 193 17.13 11.28 10.19
C VAL A 193 17.09 9.76 10.11
N THR A 194 16.37 9.22 9.13
CA THR A 194 16.39 7.81 8.78
C THR A 194 16.82 7.67 7.33
N VAL A 195 17.77 6.79 7.08
CA VAL A 195 18.12 6.34 5.73
C VAL A 195 17.58 4.93 5.58
N GLY A 196 16.94 4.66 4.45
CA GLY A 196 16.33 3.37 4.23
C GLY A 196 16.30 2.94 2.78
N PHE A 197 15.92 1.68 2.64
CA PHE A 197 15.56 1.05 1.38
C PHE A 197 14.19 0.43 1.54
N ASP A 198 13.33 0.56 0.54
CA ASP A 198 12.05 -0.13 0.52
C ASP A 198 11.75 -0.79 -0.82
N TYR A 199 10.84 -1.76 -0.74
CA TYR A 199 10.33 -2.55 -1.83
C TYR A 199 8.81 -2.60 -1.73
N PHE A 200 8.14 -2.52 -2.88
CA PHE A 200 6.68 -2.66 -2.99
C PHE A 200 6.31 -3.40 -4.28
N ALA A 201 5.39 -4.36 -4.18
CA ALA A 201 4.81 -5.04 -5.34
C ALA A 201 3.39 -5.53 -5.03
N ILE A 202 2.43 -5.15 -5.88
CA ILE A 202 1.06 -5.66 -5.82
C ILE A 202 0.39 -5.52 -7.19
N GLY A 203 -0.37 -6.56 -7.61
CA GLY A 203 -1.18 -6.51 -8.81
C GLY A 203 -2.56 -5.91 -8.55
N ARG A 204 -3.07 -5.11 -9.49
CA ARG A 204 -4.41 -4.49 -9.48
C ARG A 204 -4.94 -4.36 -10.88
N SER A 205 -6.25 -4.28 -11.04
CA SER A 205 -6.88 -3.94 -12.31
C SER A 205 -7.70 -2.66 -12.21
N TYR A 206 -7.81 -1.96 -13.33
CA TYR A 206 -8.57 -0.71 -13.45
C TYR A 206 -9.44 -0.77 -14.68
N ASN A 207 -10.75 -0.56 -14.54
CA ASN A 207 -11.63 -0.39 -15.66
C ASN A 207 -11.33 0.95 -16.35
N ILE A 208 -11.30 0.98 -17.69
CA ILE A 208 -11.09 2.20 -18.45
C ILE A 208 -12.17 2.37 -19.51
N SER A 209 -12.82 3.54 -19.45
CA SER A 209 -13.87 3.94 -20.39
C SER A 209 -13.23 4.73 -21.53
N GLN A 210 -12.66 4.03 -22.51
CA GLN A 210 -12.22 4.69 -23.74
C GLN A 210 -13.41 4.88 -24.67
N GLU A 211 -13.34 5.87 -25.56
CA GLU A 211 -14.33 6.11 -26.63
C GLU A 211 -14.35 5.00 -27.71
N THR A 212 -13.87 3.82 -27.37
CA THR A 212 -13.89 2.64 -28.23
C THR A 212 -15.14 1.82 -28.00
N SER A 213 -15.61 1.11 -29.02
CA SER A 213 -16.78 0.23 -28.93
C SER A 213 -16.58 -1.00 -28.03
N THR A 214 -15.34 -1.23 -27.58
CA THR A 214 -14.99 -2.38 -26.74
C THR A 214 -14.48 -1.89 -25.39
N PRO A 215 -15.11 -2.25 -24.25
CA PRO A 215 -14.62 -1.93 -22.93
C PRO A 215 -13.24 -2.56 -22.68
N LEU A 216 -12.36 -1.81 -22.02
CA LEU A 216 -10.98 -2.20 -21.73
C LEU A 216 -10.67 -2.14 -20.24
N TYR A 217 -9.60 -2.81 -19.83
CA TYR A 217 -9.05 -2.64 -18.49
C TYR A 217 -7.51 -2.65 -18.51
N VAL A 218 -6.91 -2.04 -17.49
CA VAL A 218 -5.47 -2.06 -17.23
C VAL A 218 -5.18 -3.09 -16.16
N ASP A 219 -4.29 -4.04 -16.43
CA ASP A 219 -3.64 -4.91 -15.45
C ASP A 219 -2.32 -4.27 -15.04
N GLN A 220 -2.30 -3.66 -13.86
CA GLN A 220 -1.13 -2.97 -13.33
C GLN A 220 -0.39 -3.85 -12.31
N ARG A 221 0.91 -4.06 -12.51
CA ARG A 221 1.78 -4.88 -11.65
C ARG A 221 3.14 -4.22 -11.43
N PRO A 222 3.19 -3.08 -10.74
CA PRO A 222 4.45 -2.44 -10.45
C PRO A 222 5.29 -3.27 -9.48
N ILE A 223 6.60 -3.33 -9.75
CA ILE A 223 7.61 -3.72 -8.78
C ILE A 223 8.47 -2.49 -8.58
N GLU A 224 8.41 -1.93 -7.37
CA GLU A 224 9.15 -0.73 -7.00
C GLU A 224 10.23 -1.08 -5.97
N ALA A 225 11.44 -0.54 -6.17
CA ALA A 225 12.53 -0.61 -5.22
C ALA A 225 13.15 0.78 -5.10
N SER A 226 13.30 1.30 -3.87
CA SER A 226 13.80 2.66 -3.67
C SER A 226 14.68 2.80 -2.44
N THR A 227 15.63 3.73 -2.52
CA THR A 227 16.35 4.28 -1.37
C THR A 227 15.73 5.60 -0.96
N TYR A 228 15.83 5.94 0.32
CA TYR A 228 15.26 7.18 0.81
C TYR A 228 16.00 7.80 1.99
N ILE A 229 15.80 9.10 2.14
CA ILE A 229 16.12 9.86 3.33
C ILE A 229 14.80 10.38 3.91
N GLN A 230 14.64 10.22 5.21
CA GLN A 230 13.47 10.66 5.96
C GLN A 230 13.89 11.57 7.11
N PHE A 231 13.22 12.68 7.24
CA PHE A 231 13.38 13.63 8.35
C PHE A 231 12.18 13.52 9.29
N GLY A 232 12.46 13.37 10.58
CA GLY A 232 11.46 13.37 11.64
C GLY A 232 11.34 14.75 12.28
N LEU A 233 10.12 15.28 12.32
CA LEU A 233 9.75 16.53 12.96
C LEU A 233 8.75 16.25 14.09
N ALA A 234 8.61 17.17 15.04
CA ALA A 234 7.67 17.05 16.17
C ALA A 234 7.77 15.68 16.88
N GLU A 235 8.96 15.35 17.38
CA GLU A 235 9.24 14.07 18.03
C GLU A 235 8.91 12.85 17.16
N ASN A 236 9.21 12.93 15.86
CA ASN A 236 8.91 11.92 14.84
C ASN A 236 7.41 11.67 14.61
N SER A 237 6.54 12.60 14.99
CA SER A 237 5.11 12.52 14.64
C SER A 237 4.83 12.96 13.21
N ILE A 238 5.70 13.79 12.61
CA ILE A 238 5.64 14.17 11.21
C ILE A 238 6.92 13.71 10.55
N LEU A 239 6.79 12.89 9.49
CA LEU A 239 7.93 12.37 8.74
C LEU A 239 7.85 12.87 7.30
N LEU A 240 8.90 13.51 6.85
CA LEU A 240 9.07 13.93 5.46
C LEU A 240 10.12 13.05 4.80
N ARG A 241 9.77 12.41 3.70
CA ARG A 241 10.61 11.41 3.05
C ARG A 241 10.78 11.73 1.57
N THR A 242 12.03 11.67 1.11
CA THR A 242 12.37 11.75 -0.31
C THR A 242 12.98 10.43 -0.75
N LYS A 243 12.46 9.86 -1.84
CA LYS A 243 12.87 8.58 -2.40
C LYS A 243 13.39 8.75 -3.82
N VAL A 244 14.39 7.97 -4.16
CA VAL A 244 14.81 7.70 -5.54
C VAL A 244 14.78 6.20 -5.73
N GLY A 245 14.11 5.74 -6.77
CA GLY A 245 13.91 4.32 -6.99
C GLY A 245 13.73 3.94 -8.45
N PHE A 246 13.50 2.66 -8.65
CA PHE A 246 13.18 2.05 -9.94
C PHE A 246 11.82 1.37 -9.85
N SER A 247 10.98 1.54 -10.89
CA SER A 247 9.71 0.84 -11.07
C SER A 247 9.72 0.03 -12.36
N SER A 248 9.17 -1.18 -12.34
CA SER A 248 9.01 -2.01 -13.54
C SER A 248 7.97 -1.47 -14.52
N ASN A 249 7.07 -0.57 -14.06
CA ASN A 249 6.03 0.09 -14.86
C ASN A 249 5.11 -0.84 -15.64
N THR A 250 4.86 -2.06 -15.16
CA THR A 250 3.98 -3.01 -15.83
C THR A 250 2.53 -2.50 -15.81
N ASN A 251 2.03 -2.05 -16.97
CA ASN A 251 0.67 -1.56 -17.22
C ASN A 251 0.18 -2.13 -18.55
N GLU A 252 -0.49 -3.26 -18.50
CA GLU A 252 -0.95 -4.01 -19.68
C GLU A 252 -2.44 -3.78 -19.90
N VAL A 253 -2.83 -3.48 -21.13
CA VAL A 253 -4.23 -3.23 -21.53
C VAL A 253 -4.82 -4.48 -22.16
N TYR A 254 -6.03 -4.84 -21.71
CA TYR A 254 -6.77 -6.00 -22.19
C TYR A 254 -8.23 -5.64 -22.46
N LYS A 255 -8.92 -6.47 -23.25
CA LYS A 255 -10.37 -6.37 -23.39
C LYS A 255 -11.06 -6.80 -22.11
N GLN A 256 -12.12 -6.11 -21.75
CA GLN A 256 -12.97 -6.51 -20.64
C GLN A 256 -13.59 -7.89 -20.93
N GLY A 257 -13.58 -8.78 -19.92
CA GLY A 257 -13.99 -10.17 -20.07
C GLY A 257 -12.84 -11.14 -20.42
N ASP A 258 -11.69 -10.64 -20.91
CA ASP A 258 -10.49 -11.48 -21.05
C ASP A 258 -9.89 -11.71 -19.67
N GLN A 259 -9.97 -12.93 -19.16
CA GLN A 259 -9.53 -13.29 -17.82
C GLN A 259 -8.53 -14.44 -17.84
N LEU A 260 -7.66 -14.46 -16.84
CA LEU A 260 -6.89 -15.65 -16.49
C LEU A 260 -7.68 -16.51 -15.48
N ASN A 261 -7.30 -17.75 -15.28
CA ASN A 261 -7.98 -18.60 -14.29
C ASN A 261 -7.78 -18.04 -12.87
N TYR A 262 -6.53 -17.79 -12.49
CA TYR A 262 -6.16 -17.14 -11.24
C TYR A 262 -4.70 -16.69 -11.26
N ARG A 263 -4.33 -15.79 -10.35
CA ARG A 263 -2.94 -15.36 -10.16
C ARG A 263 -2.52 -15.56 -8.71
N ILE A 264 -1.36 -16.20 -8.51
CA ILE A 264 -0.74 -16.32 -7.18
C ILE A 264 0.58 -15.55 -7.19
N SER A 265 0.62 -14.45 -6.44
CA SER A 265 1.77 -13.54 -6.42
C SER A 265 2.14 -13.06 -7.84
N ALA A 266 3.32 -13.40 -8.34
CA ALA A 266 3.79 -13.06 -9.68
C ALA A 266 3.39 -14.07 -10.76
N PHE A 267 2.79 -15.22 -10.39
CA PHE A 267 2.52 -16.31 -11.31
C PHE A 267 1.06 -16.27 -11.78
N SER A 268 0.87 -16.13 -13.10
CA SER A 268 -0.43 -16.19 -13.77
C SER A 268 -0.68 -17.61 -14.31
N PHE A 269 -1.89 -18.11 -14.14
CA PHE A 269 -2.29 -19.44 -14.58
C PHE A 269 -3.49 -19.34 -15.54
N GLY A 270 -3.40 -20.05 -16.68
CA GLY A 270 -4.43 -20.03 -17.72
C GLY A 270 -4.56 -18.66 -18.41
N ASP A 271 -3.45 -17.97 -18.60
CA ASP A 271 -3.43 -16.67 -19.24
C ASP A 271 -3.37 -16.83 -20.77
N ASN A 272 -4.52 -16.64 -21.42
CA ASN A 272 -4.68 -16.67 -22.87
C ASN A 272 -5.10 -15.29 -23.40
N ARG A 273 -4.96 -14.23 -22.60
CA ARG A 273 -5.32 -12.86 -22.96
C ARG A 273 -4.37 -12.31 -24.03
N THR A 274 -4.87 -11.42 -24.86
CA THR A 274 -4.06 -10.70 -25.85
C THR A 274 -3.85 -9.27 -25.35
N GLN A 275 -2.61 -8.90 -25.05
CA GLN A 275 -2.23 -7.54 -24.69
C GLN A 275 -2.41 -6.60 -25.88
N LEU A 276 -3.00 -5.43 -25.65
CA LEU A 276 -3.38 -4.47 -26.68
C LEU A 276 -2.43 -3.27 -26.81
N ASN A 277 -1.56 -3.06 -25.83
CA ASN A 277 -0.57 -1.97 -25.82
C ASN A 277 0.85 -2.54 -25.78
N PRO A 278 1.88 -1.78 -26.21
CA PRO A 278 3.27 -2.19 -26.02
C PRO A 278 3.65 -2.17 -24.54
N ASP A 279 4.62 -3.00 -24.15
CA ASP A 279 5.20 -2.97 -22.82
C ASP A 279 5.78 -1.60 -22.52
N ILE A 280 5.56 -1.11 -21.29
CA ILE A 280 6.25 0.07 -20.76
C ILE A 280 7.44 -0.42 -19.96
N LEU A 281 8.64 -0.08 -20.40
CA LEU A 281 9.88 -0.48 -19.74
C LEU A 281 10.03 0.21 -18.39
N GLY A 282 10.77 -0.43 -17.49
CA GLY A 282 11.06 0.12 -16.19
C GLY A 282 11.82 1.45 -16.26
N SER A 283 11.57 2.32 -15.31
CA SER A 283 12.18 3.65 -15.23
C SER A 283 12.51 4.07 -13.80
N ILE A 284 13.39 5.06 -13.70
CA ILE A 284 13.70 5.70 -12.41
C ILE A 284 12.55 6.64 -12.04
N PHE A 285 12.21 6.67 -10.76
CA PHE A 285 11.26 7.64 -10.21
C PHE A 285 11.84 8.42 -9.05
N LEU A 286 11.33 9.63 -8.86
CA LEU A 286 11.50 10.44 -7.66
C LEU A 286 10.16 10.51 -6.94
N LYS A 287 10.15 10.31 -5.60
CA LYS A 287 8.93 10.34 -4.78
C LYS A 287 9.13 11.15 -3.51
N PHE A 288 8.13 11.98 -3.19
CA PHE A 288 8.04 12.69 -1.93
C PHE A 288 6.87 12.14 -1.12
N GLU A 289 7.09 11.93 0.18
CA GLU A 289 6.07 11.45 1.09
C GLU A 289 6.03 12.31 2.35
N ALA A 290 4.83 12.58 2.84
CA ALA A 290 4.56 13.15 4.15
C ALA A 290 3.72 12.14 4.95
N ILE A 291 4.15 11.83 6.17
CA ILE A 291 3.52 10.82 7.02
C ILE A 291 3.22 11.46 8.37
N TYR A 292 1.98 11.35 8.84
CA TYR A 292 1.62 11.68 10.20
C TYR A 292 1.48 10.39 11.01
N ARG A 293 2.26 10.31 12.07
CA ARG A 293 2.44 9.13 12.92
C ARG A 293 2.04 9.42 14.36
N ILE A 294 1.24 8.53 14.94
CA ILE A 294 0.92 8.55 16.36
C ILE A 294 1.72 7.46 17.07
N HIS A 295 2.45 7.84 18.10
CA HIS A 295 3.17 6.93 19.00
C HIS A 295 2.29 6.56 20.19
N PHE A 296 2.20 5.27 20.48
CA PHE A 296 1.48 4.80 21.67
C PHE A 296 2.42 4.80 22.87
N LYS A 297 2.10 5.56 23.92
CA LYS A 297 2.87 5.56 25.16
C LYS A 297 2.71 4.22 25.88
N LYS A 298 3.80 3.54 26.17
CA LYS A 298 3.81 2.42 27.12
C LYS A 298 3.46 2.99 28.50
N ASN A 299 2.28 2.69 29.03
CA ASN A 299 2.02 2.95 30.45
C ASN A 299 2.89 1.99 31.28
N ASN A 300 4.01 2.47 31.80
CA ASN A 300 4.69 1.83 32.90
C ASN A 300 3.75 1.96 34.12
N ALA A 301 2.91 0.97 34.32
CA ALA A 301 2.25 0.79 35.59
C ALA A 301 3.37 0.50 36.62
N THR A 302 3.87 1.54 37.24
CA THR A 302 4.71 1.43 38.41
C THR A 302 3.87 0.77 39.50
N SER A 303 4.15 -0.52 39.77
CA SER A 303 3.71 -1.15 41.00
C SER A 303 4.26 -0.34 42.18
N LYS A 304 3.41 0.45 42.78
CA LYS A 304 3.62 0.86 44.16
C LYS A 304 2.96 -0.20 45.03
N ILE A 305 3.76 -1.07 45.60
CA ILE A 305 3.45 -1.83 46.80
C ILE A 305 3.79 -0.95 47.99
#